data_0de71c06738058ac04acd066b24f0b89
#
_entry.id   0de71c06738058ac04acd066b24f0b89
#
_cell.length_a   1.000
_cell.length_b   1.000
_cell.length_c   1.000
_cell.angle_alpha   90.00
_cell.angle_beta   90.00
_cell.angle_gamma   90.00
#
_symmetry.space_group_name_H-M   'P 1'
#
loop_
_entity.id
_entity.type
_entity.pdbx_description
1 polymer ?
#
loop_
_entity_poly.entity_id
_entity_poly.type
_entity_poly.pdbx_seq_one_letter_code
_entity_poly.pdbx_strand_id
1 'polypeptide(L)'
;MKKFMKRFMNFMKLIHMRTILLILALYFTMCFVCFIVLKVNGENTSFFDIVVFNLLAVIGNDYMYVDNVWTRLAGIFILALGMVGLSTITGYVSSAFVARRLNLERGVKKMQGMKNHIIICGWKNDIKILIQGILRKNKELKVSDIILVSSVDDSKTELLRDDKELAGLNILKGDYTEEQTLLKANAKEASKVLIIGENLENLDEELVDSRVFVGTLLVRKLNPKCHICAEIKTERYKNYLESQNCAEVIYVDEYTRYILSTSTNYGGMSKVMSSFLDNGDGVSVQIAPISDKWIGRKYGELFEWYKKEQNILLLGVLENMGVERELKHQILSEAQKSTNYGEIIQRLKSVKSMETNCPHLNPGDDYVLDKNMGAIILGDEV
;
A
#
# COMPACT_ATOMS: atom_id res chain seq x y z
N MET A 1 -15.01 15.46 29.63
CA MET A 1 -15.04 14.26 30.44
C MET A 1 -15.46 13.02 29.67
N LYS A 2 -16.62 12.95 28.98
CA LYS A 2 -17.06 11.77 28.17
C LYS A 2 -16.10 11.35 27.04
N LYS A 3 -15.44 12.29 26.36
CA LYS A 3 -14.48 12.02 25.28
C LYS A 3 -13.14 11.45 25.80
N PHE A 4 -12.72 11.89 26.98
CA PHE A 4 -11.54 11.37 27.67
C PHE A 4 -11.79 9.95 28.18
N MET A 5 -12.96 9.71 28.76
CA MET A 5 -13.38 8.39 29.25
C MET A 5 -13.54 7.36 28.13
N LYS A 6 -14.04 7.78 26.94
CA LYS A 6 -14.13 6.89 25.75
C LYS A 6 -12.75 6.55 25.16
N ARG A 7 -11.79 7.50 25.19
CA ARG A 7 -10.39 7.25 24.82
C ARG A 7 -9.69 6.36 25.84
N PHE A 8 -9.95 6.56 27.14
CA PHE A 8 -9.44 5.73 28.22
C PHE A 8 -10.01 4.30 28.15
N MET A 9 -11.31 4.14 27.88
CA MET A 9 -11.94 2.82 27.69
C MET A 9 -11.44 2.07 26.45
N ASN A 10 -11.16 2.77 25.34
CA ASN A 10 -10.54 2.15 24.15
C ASN A 10 -9.06 1.82 24.38
N PHE A 11 -8.34 2.63 25.18
CA PHE A 11 -6.99 2.33 25.65
C PHE A 11 -6.98 1.09 26.58
N MET A 12 -8.00 0.94 27.39
CA MET A 12 -8.18 -0.22 28.29
C MET A 12 -8.57 -1.50 27.56
N LYS A 13 -9.22 -1.44 26.39
CA LYS A 13 -9.49 -2.62 25.54
C LYS A 13 -8.25 -3.18 24.84
N LEU A 14 -7.21 -2.38 24.68
CA LEU A 14 -5.92 -2.82 24.08
C LEU A 14 -5.01 -3.52 25.11
N ILE A 15 -5.30 -3.35 26.39
CA ILE A 15 -4.54 -3.95 27.49
C ILE A 15 -5.27 -5.23 27.84
N HIS A 16 -4.55 -6.31 28.06
CA HIS A 16 -5.07 -7.52 28.68
C HIS A 16 -5.56 -7.22 30.12
N MET A 17 -6.61 -6.39 30.21
CA MET A 17 -7.23 -5.92 31.45
C MET A 17 -7.56 -7.06 32.41
N ARG A 18 -7.91 -8.23 31.82
CA ARG A 18 -8.21 -9.42 32.62
C ARG A 18 -6.99 -9.90 33.41
N THR A 19 -5.78 -9.83 32.86
CA THR A 19 -4.55 -10.23 33.54
C THR A 19 -4.15 -9.23 34.61
N ILE A 20 -4.25 -7.92 34.37
CA ILE A 20 -3.95 -6.90 35.37
C ILE A 20 -4.99 -6.95 36.50
N LEU A 21 -6.29 -7.08 36.20
CA LEU A 21 -7.34 -7.24 37.19
C LEU A 21 -7.16 -8.52 38.02
N LEU A 22 -6.74 -9.63 37.42
CA LEU A 22 -6.42 -10.88 38.08
C LEU A 22 -5.23 -10.70 39.06
N ILE A 23 -4.15 -10.05 38.62
CA ILE A 23 -2.97 -9.79 39.48
C ILE A 23 -3.35 -8.88 40.65
N LEU A 24 -4.11 -7.80 40.42
CA LEU A 24 -4.62 -6.92 41.47
C LEU A 24 -5.55 -7.65 42.43
N ALA A 25 -6.48 -8.44 41.91
CA ALA A 25 -7.38 -9.24 42.75
C ALA A 25 -6.59 -10.23 43.63
N LEU A 26 -5.59 -10.91 43.05
CA LEU A 26 -4.73 -11.84 43.79
C LEU A 26 -3.90 -11.09 44.86
N TYR A 27 -3.37 -9.91 44.56
CA TYR A 27 -2.66 -9.06 45.52
C TYR A 27 -3.56 -8.66 46.70
N PHE A 28 -4.76 -8.14 46.44
CA PHE A 28 -5.71 -7.76 47.49
C PHE A 28 -6.21 -8.95 48.32
N THR A 29 -6.43 -10.11 47.70
CA THR A 29 -6.83 -11.34 48.45
C THR A 29 -5.71 -11.79 49.39
N MET A 30 -4.44 -11.72 48.95
CA MET A 30 -3.30 -12.06 49.79
C MET A 30 -3.09 -11.03 50.93
N CYS A 31 -3.28 -9.72 50.69
CA CYS A 31 -3.28 -8.70 51.74
C CYS A 31 -4.39 -8.97 52.76
N PHE A 32 -5.58 -9.40 52.33
CA PHE A 32 -6.70 -9.74 53.20
C PHE A 32 -6.43 -10.99 54.05
N VAL A 33 -5.82 -12.02 53.46
CA VAL A 33 -5.35 -13.20 54.22
C VAL A 33 -4.33 -12.82 55.27
N CYS A 34 -3.36 -11.97 54.96
CA CYS A 34 -2.35 -11.44 55.87
C CYS A 34 -3.00 -10.63 57.02
N PHE A 35 -4.03 -9.83 56.73
CA PHE A 35 -4.82 -9.10 57.70
C PHE A 35 -5.53 -10.04 58.70
N ILE A 36 -6.17 -11.11 58.22
CA ILE A 36 -6.83 -12.10 59.09
C ILE A 36 -5.81 -12.78 60.00
N VAL A 37 -4.65 -13.20 59.46
CA VAL A 37 -3.60 -13.87 60.25
C VAL A 37 -3.06 -12.98 61.34
N LEU A 38 -2.82 -11.67 61.07
CA LEU A 38 -2.34 -10.70 62.04
C LEU A 38 -3.38 -10.46 63.14
N LYS A 39 -4.66 -10.31 62.76
CA LYS A 39 -5.76 -10.09 63.70
C LYS A 39 -5.99 -11.27 64.63
N VAL A 40 -5.84 -12.51 64.15
CA VAL A 40 -5.93 -13.75 64.96
C VAL A 40 -4.76 -13.84 65.96
N ASN A 41 -3.59 -13.28 65.59
CA ASN A 41 -2.43 -13.25 66.48
C ASN A 41 -2.45 -12.05 67.47
N GLY A 42 -3.54 -11.29 67.56
CA GLY A 42 -3.73 -10.22 68.55
C GLY A 42 -3.10 -8.86 68.15
N GLU A 43 -2.67 -8.70 66.92
CA GLU A 43 -2.11 -7.44 66.45
C GLU A 43 -3.22 -6.48 65.95
N ASN A 44 -3.15 -5.22 66.41
CA ASN A 44 -4.17 -4.21 66.08
C ASN A 44 -3.77 -3.34 64.91
N THR A 45 -3.55 -4.00 63.72
CA THR A 45 -3.17 -3.33 62.47
C THR A 45 -4.41 -3.13 61.58
N SER A 46 -4.46 -1.96 60.91
CA SER A 46 -5.51 -1.68 59.90
C SER A 46 -5.20 -2.41 58.58
N PHE A 47 -6.26 -2.87 57.89
CA PHE A 47 -6.08 -3.43 56.55
C PHE A 47 -5.37 -2.48 55.58
N PHE A 48 -5.64 -1.17 55.70
CA PHE A 48 -4.99 -0.15 54.88
C PHE A 48 -3.50 -0.07 55.15
N ASP A 49 -3.08 -0.17 56.42
CA ASP A 49 -1.63 -0.16 56.81
C ASP A 49 -0.90 -1.35 56.17
N ILE A 50 -1.52 -2.52 56.14
CA ILE A 50 -0.94 -3.73 55.52
C ILE A 50 -0.76 -3.53 54.01
N VAL A 51 -1.74 -2.94 53.32
CA VAL A 51 -1.64 -2.65 51.88
C VAL A 51 -0.52 -1.64 51.62
N VAL A 52 -0.45 -0.58 52.41
CA VAL A 52 0.60 0.47 52.29
C VAL A 52 1.99 -0.10 52.58
N PHE A 53 2.14 -0.88 53.66
CA PHE A 53 3.41 -1.52 54.01
C PHE A 53 3.88 -2.51 52.94
N ASN A 54 3.00 -3.33 52.41
CA ASN A 54 3.37 -4.25 51.33
C ASN A 54 3.73 -3.51 50.05
N LEU A 55 3.10 -2.39 49.75
CA LEU A 55 3.43 -1.55 48.61
C LEU A 55 4.79 -0.85 48.78
N LEU A 56 5.10 -0.37 49.97
CA LEU A 56 6.40 0.19 50.36
C LEU A 56 7.53 -0.86 50.35
N ALA A 57 7.24 -2.09 50.81
CA ALA A 57 8.19 -3.19 50.76
C ALA A 57 8.57 -3.59 49.31
N VAL A 58 7.64 -3.50 48.37
CA VAL A 58 7.92 -3.74 46.93
C VAL A 58 8.86 -2.64 46.37
N ILE A 59 8.81 -1.41 46.91
CA ILE A 59 9.66 -0.28 46.47
C ILE A 59 11.04 -0.29 47.14
N GLY A 60 11.29 -1.17 48.12
CA GLY A 60 12.59 -1.36 48.76
C GLY A 60 12.74 -0.65 50.13
N ASN A 61 11.61 -0.33 50.79
CA ASN A 61 11.61 0.17 52.15
C ASN A 61 11.46 -0.95 53.19
N ASP A 62 11.94 -0.68 54.42
CA ASP A 62 12.07 -1.64 55.50
C ASP A 62 10.77 -2.44 55.80
N TYR A 63 10.97 -3.71 56.16
CA TYR A 63 9.95 -4.65 56.57
C TYR A 63 9.40 -4.36 57.95
N MET A 64 8.09 -4.43 58.11
CA MET A 64 7.48 -4.56 59.44
C MET A 64 7.74 -5.98 59.97
N TYR A 65 8.63 -6.13 60.96
CA TYR A 65 8.93 -7.41 61.59
C TYR A 65 7.78 -7.80 62.50
N VAL A 66 7.05 -8.83 62.16
CA VAL A 66 6.12 -9.50 63.03
C VAL A 66 6.76 -10.83 63.46
N ASP A 67 6.78 -11.13 64.76
CA ASP A 67 7.54 -12.23 65.35
C ASP A 67 6.98 -13.63 65.02
N ASN A 68 5.97 -13.74 64.17
CA ASN A 68 5.32 -15.00 63.83
C ASN A 68 5.81 -15.55 62.48
N VAL A 69 6.17 -16.85 62.44
CA VAL A 69 6.68 -17.53 61.26
C VAL A 69 5.68 -17.48 60.10
N TRP A 70 4.38 -17.59 60.34
CA TRP A 70 3.33 -17.57 59.32
C TRP A 70 3.18 -16.20 58.64
N THR A 71 3.31 -15.12 59.44
CA THR A 71 3.27 -13.74 58.87
C THR A 71 4.49 -13.40 58.08
N ARG A 72 5.68 -13.94 58.43
CA ARG A 72 6.91 -13.81 57.64
C ARG A 72 6.79 -14.51 56.30
N LEU A 73 6.27 -15.72 56.26
CA LEU A 73 6.04 -16.47 55.01
C LEU A 73 5.02 -15.77 54.12
N ALA A 74 3.91 -15.29 54.66
CA ALA A 74 2.92 -14.51 53.89
C ALA A 74 3.50 -13.22 53.32
N GLY A 75 4.32 -12.50 54.11
CA GLY A 75 5.03 -11.30 53.66
C GLY A 75 5.99 -11.56 52.49
N ILE A 76 6.80 -12.62 52.54
CA ILE A 76 7.69 -13.04 51.43
C ILE A 76 6.90 -13.34 50.16
N PHE A 77 5.75 -14.01 50.31
CA PHE A 77 4.90 -14.36 49.16
C PHE A 77 4.24 -13.14 48.50
N ILE A 78 3.77 -12.18 49.35
CA ILE A 78 3.21 -10.91 48.86
C ILE A 78 4.29 -10.07 48.15
N LEU A 79 5.49 -10.03 48.70
CA LEU A 79 6.63 -9.33 48.09
C LEU A 79 7.01 -9.91 46.74
N ALA A 80 7.06 -11.24 46.61
CA ALA A 80 7.34 -11.92 45.35
C ALA A 80 6.23 -11.62 44.31
N LEU A 81 4.96 -11.65 44.70
CA LEU A 81 3.83 -11.29 43.82
C LEU A 81 3.87 -9.83 43.42
N GLY A 82 4.22 -8.93 44.32
CA GLY A 82 4.37 -7.50 44.07
C GLY A 82 5.46 -7.22 43.05
N MET A 83 6.65 -7.87 43.17
CA MET A 83 7.74 -7.74 42.20
C MET A 83 7.35 -8.24 40.81
N VAL A 84 6.67 -9.38 40.71
CA VAL A 84 6.15 -9.91 39.45
C VAL A 84 5.12 -8.97 38.83
N GLY A 85 4.21 -8.43 39.66
CA GLY A 85 3.22 -7.46 39.22
C GLY A 85 3.85 -6.17 38.67
N LEU A 86 4.81 -5.60 39.43
CA LEU A 86 5.50 -4.39 39.00
C LEU A 86 6.31 -4.60 37.71
N SER A 87 7.03 -5.71 37.64
CA SER A 87 7.79 -6.08 36.42
C SER A 87 6.90 -6.27 35.21
N THR A 88 5.73 -6.89 35.38
CA THR A 88 4.75 -7.07 34.31
C THR A 88 4.19 -5.74 33.83
N ILE A 89 3.83 -4.83 34.76
CA ILE A 89 3.37 -3.47 34.42
C ILE A 89 4.44 -2.69 33.69
N THR A 90 5.67 -2.70 34.18
CA THR A 90 6.81 -2.00 33.57
C THR A 90 7.10 -2.53 32.16
N GLY A 91 7.14 -3.84 31.99
CA GLY A 91 7.33 -4.48 30.69
C GLY A 91 6.21 -4.15 29.70
N TYR A 92 4.98 -4.12 30.18
CA TYR A 92 3.82 -3.74 29.35
C TYR A 92 3.86 -2.26 28.94
N VAL A 93 4.11 -1.36 29.88
CA VAL A 93 4.23 0.09 29.60
C VAL A 93 5.36 0.34 28.61
N SER A 94 6.53 -0.27 28.82
CA SER A 94 7.66 -0.19 27.89
C SER A 94 7.30 -0.70 26.50
N SER A 95 6.67 -1.88 26.41
CA SER A 95 6.20 -2.44 25.12
C SER A 95 5.18 -1.53 24.42
N ALA A 96 4.25 -0.93 25.17
CA ALA A 96 3.26 0.01 24.61
C ALA A 96 3.91 1.30 24.09
N PHE A 97 4.93 1.82 24.78
CA PHE A 97 5.71 2.97 24.33
C PHE A 97 6.49 2.66 23.06
N VAL A 98 7.18 1.52 22.99
CA VAL A 98 7.92 1.06 21.81
C VAL A 98 6.96 0.86 20.62
N ALA A 99 5.83 0.18 20.83
CA ALA A 99 4.82 -0.02 19.78
C ALA A 99 4.23 1.31 19.28
N ARG A 100 4.00 2.27 20.18
CA ARG A 100 3.51 3.62 19.83
C ARG A 100 4.55 4.40 19.02
N ARG A 101 5.82 4.34 19.42
CA ARG A 101 6.94 4.98 18.73
C ARG A 101 7.11 4.39 17.32
N LEU A 102 7.14 3.07 17.19
CA LEU A 102 7.21 2.38 15.90
C LEU A 102 6.02 2.70 14.98
N ASN A 103 4.80 2.82 15.51
CA ASN A 103 3.62 3.19 14.73
C ASN A 103 3.63 4.66 14.29
N LEU A 104 4.18 5.56 15.10
CA LEU A 104 4.37 6.98 14.75
C LEU A 104 5.47 7.14 13.70
N GLU A 105 6.58 6.43 13.84
CA GLU A 105 7.68 6.43 12.87
C GLU A 105 7.26 5.83 11.52
N ARG A 106 6.36 4.85 11.52
CA ARG A 106 5.83 4.22 10.30
C ARG A 106 4.76 5.03 9.56
N GLY A 107 4.35 6.16 10.07
CA GLY A 107 3.41 7.08 9.38
C GLY A 107 2.04 6.49 9.03
N VAL A 108 1.64 5.33 9.60
CA VAL A 108 0.41 4.60 9.24
C VAL A 108 -0.84 5.47 9.34
N LYS A 109 -0.93 6.36 10.34
CA LYS A 109 -2.08 7.26 10.48
C LYS A 109 -2.16 8.31 9.37
N LYS A 110 -1.01 8.76 8.85
CA LYS A 110 -0.95 9.70 7.74
C LYS A 110 -1.42 9.01 6.45
N MET A 111 -0.99 7.77 6.21
CA MET A 111 -1.36 7.00 5.03
C MET A 111 -2.86 6.73 4.95
N GLN A 112 -3.53 6.44 6.07
CA GLN A 112 -4.98 6.21 6.12
C GLN A 112 -5.84 7.42 5.74
N GLY A 113 -5.28 8.62 5.73
CA GLY A 113 -5.96 9.86 5.31
C GLY A 113 -5.63 10.29 3.89
N MET A 114 -4.70 9.61 3.19
CA MET A 114 -4.29 9.97 1.84
C MET A 114 -5.36 9.60 0.80
N LYS A 115 -5.49 10.44 -0.23
CA LYS A 115 -6.38 10.22 -1.37
C LYS A 115 -5.63 10.47 -2.67
N ASN A 116 -6.05 9.82 -3.75
CA ASN A 116 -5.45 9.96 -5.08
C ASN A 116 -3.93 9.73 -5.12
N HIS A 117 -3.41 8.98 -4.14
CA HIS A 117 -2.00 8.64 -4.03
C HIS A 117 -1.65 7.40 -4.86
N ILE A 118 -0.35 7.17 -5.03
CA ILE A 118 0.20 5.99 -5.71
C ILE A 118 0.72 5.02 -4.67
N ILE A 119 0.36 3.74 -4.80
CA ILE A 119 0.92 2.66 -3.99
C ILE A 119 1.85 1.83 -4.86
N ILE A 120 3.05 1.59 -4.37
CA ILE A 120 4.01 0.65 -4.97
C ILE A 120 4.11 -0.54 -4.02
N CYS A 121 3.71 -1.72 -4.49
CA CYS A 121 3.76 -2.98 -3.75
C CYS A 121 4.93 -3.83 -4.24
N GLY A 122 5.78 -4.27 -3.32
CA GLY A 122 6.94 -5.09 -3.62
C GLY A 122 8.26 -4.33 -3.51
N TRP A 123 9.36 -5.02 -3.89
CA TRP A 123 10.72 -4.48 -3.75
C TRP A 123 11.63 -4.93 -4.87
N LYS A 124 12.43 -3.99 -5.38
CA LYS A 124 13.60 -4.24 -6.26
C LYS A 124 14.81 -3.49 -5.75
N ASN A 125 15.99 -3.93 -6.14
CA ASN A 125 17.25 -3.27 -5.74
C ASN A 125 17.35 -1.84 -6.29
N ASP A 126 16.75 -1.58 -7.43
CA ASP A 126 16.70 -0.29 -8.14
C ASP A 126 15.39 0.50 -7.88
N ILE A 127 14.67 0.19 -6.80
CA ILE A 127 13.39 0.83 -6.44
C ILE A 127 13.50 2.37 -6.36
N LYS A 128 14.66 2.91 -5.97
CA LYS A 128 14.93 4.35 -5.99
C LYS A 128 14.79 4.92 -7.40
N ILE A 129 15.44 4.29 -8.39
CA ILE A 129 15.41 4.73 -9.79
C ILE A 129 13.99 4.67 -10.34
N LEU A 130 13.25 3.61 -10.00
CA LEU A 130 11.84 3.47 -10.39
C LEU A 130 10.98 4.61 -9.83
N ILE A 131 11.10 4.92 -8.53
CA ILE A 131 10.36 6.01 -7.90
C ILE A 131 10.71 7.37 -8.53
N GLN A 132 11.99 7.62 -8.76
CA GLN A 132 12.45 8.84 -9.46
C GLN A 132 11.89 8.93 -10.87
N GLY A 133 11.85 7.83 -11.61
CA GLY A 133 11.23 7.75 -12.93
C GLY A 133 9.74 8.10 -12.89
N ILE A 134 8.99 7.57 -11.93
CA ILE A 134 7.57 7.89 -11.73
C ILE A 134 7.39 9.39 -11.45
N LEU A 135 8.22 9.96 -10.60
CA LEU A 135 8.16 11.39 -10.25
C LEU A 135 8.49 12.30 -11.44
N ARG A 136 9.50 11.94 -12.24
CA ARG A 136 9.85 12.69 -13.47
C ARG A 136 8.71 12.72 -14.49
N LYS A 137 8.03 11.59 -14.66
CA LYS A 137 6.89 11.46 -15.60
C LYS A 137 5.58 12.08 -15.08
N ASN A 138 5.50 12.46 -13.80
CA ASN A 138 4.31 13.03 -13.19
C ASN A 138 4.70 14.29 -12.39
N LYS A 139 4.82 15.42 -13.05
CA LYS A 139 5.30 16.69 -12.45
C LYS A 139 4.48 17.18 -11.27
N GLU A 140 3.18 16.87 -11.22
CA GLU A 140 2.29 17.24 -10.11
C GLU A 140 2.43 16.33 -8.88
N LEU A 141 3.05 15.14 -9.05
CA LEU A 141 3.19 14.14 -8.01
C LEU A 141 4.35 14.49 -7.07
N LYS A 142 4.11 14.50 -5.78
CA LYS A 142 5.14 14.67 -4.76
C LYS A 142 5.57 13.32 -4.20
N VAL A 143 6.80 13.25 -3.71
CA VAL A 143 7.31 12.04 -2.99
C VAL A 143 6.37 11.62 -1.87
N SER A 144 5.76 12.60 -1.17
CA SER A 144 4.79 12.36 -0.09
C SER A 144 3.49 11.67 -0.53
N ASP A 145 3.19 11.68 -1.83
CA ASP A 145 1.97 11.08 -2.39
C ASP A 145 2.20 9.62 -2.82
N ILE A 146 3.40 9.10 -2.58
CA ILE A 146 3.77 7.71 -2.86
C ILE A 146 3.83 6.93 -1.55
N ILE A 147 3.25 5.73 -1.54
CA ILE A 147 3.36 4.75 -0.46
C ILE A 147 4.06 3.51 -1.02
N LEU A 148 5.21 3.16 -0.44
CA LEU A 148 5.90 1.91 -0.73
C LEU A 148 5.51 0.86 0.31
N VAL A 149 4.93 -0.25 -0.15
CA VAL A 149 4.55 -1.41 0.67
C VAL A 149 5.49 -2.55 0.37
N SER A 150 6.24 -3.01 1.35
CA SER A 150 7.18 -4.12 1.18
C SER A 150 7.42 -4.89 2.47
N SER A 151 7.75 -6.16 2.34
CA SER A 151 8.11 -7.05 3.44
C SER A 151 9.62 -7.12 3.73
N VAL A 152 10.44 -6.41 2.94
CA VAL A 152 11.90 -6.42 3.11
C VAL A 152 12.37 -5.88 4.46
N ASP A 153 13.60 -6.21 4.82
CA ASP A 153 14.22 -5.80 6.07
C ASP A 153 14.33 -4.28 6.22
N ASP A 154 14.22 -3.81 7.45
CA ASP A 154 14.27 -2.41 7.79
C ASP A 154 15.57 -1.74 7.32
N SER A 155 16.70 -2.46 7.30
CA SER A 155 18.00 -1.96 6.81
C SER A 155 17.95 -1.48 5.36
N LYS A 156 17.22 -2.18 4.48
CA LYS A 156 17.06 -1.79 3.07
C LYS A 156 16.16 -0.55 2.94
N THR A 157 15.14 -0.45 3.77
CA THR A 157 14.20 0.69 3.76
C THR A 157 14.78 1.95 4.41
N GLU A 158 15.68 1.82 5.39
CA GLU A 158 16.39 2.94 6.01
C GLU A 158 17.24 3.71 5.01
N LEU A 159 17.92 3.00 4.09
CA LEU A 159 18.69 3.64 3.01
C LEU A 159 17.83 4.55 2.13
N LEU A 160 16.56 4.20 1.88
CA LEU A 160 15.64 5.06 1.13
C LEU A 160 15.14 6.25 1.96
N ARG A 161 15.00 6.09 3.28
CA ARG A 161 14.56 7.19 4.17
C ARG A 161 15.62 8.26 4.33
N ASP A 162 16.88 7.86 4.33
CA ASP A 162 18.02 8.76 4.48
C ASP A 162 18.34 9.51 3.19
N ASP A 163 17.74 9.09 2.07
CA ASP A 163 17.94 9.73 0.78
C ASP A 163 17.21 11.07 0.71
N LYS A 164 17.97 12.15 0.42
CA LYS A 164 17.43 13.51 0.34
C LYS A 164 16.40 13.68 -0.76
N GLU A 165 16.54 12.98 -1.88
CA GLU A 165 15.64 13.07 -3.04
C GLU A 165 14.31 12.35 -2.78
N LEU A 166 14.31 11.34 -1.88
CA LEU A 166 13.13 10.62 -1.47
C LEU A 166 12.62 11.05 -0.08
N ALA A 167 13.07 12.20 0.41
CA ALA A 167 12.63 12.75 1.68
C ALA A 167 11.10 12.93 1.71
N GLY A 168 10.44 12.25 2.63
CA GLY A 168 8.98 12.27 2.75
C GLY A 168 8.26 11.07 2.13
N LEU A 169 8.97 10.11 1.53
CA LEU A 169 8.41 8.85 1.07
C LEU A 169 7.73 8.10 2.23
N ASN A 170 6.50 7.67 2.02
CA ASN A 170 5.79 6.87 3.00
C ASN A 170 6.12 5.39 2.77
N ILE A 171 6.73 4.75 3.77
CA ILE A 171 7.10 3.33 3.69
C ILE A 171 6.28 2.55 4.72
N LEU A 172 5.51 1.58 4.25
CA LEU A 172 4.72 0.66 5.04
C LEU A 172 5.33 -0.74 4.99
N LYS A 173 5.84 -1.21 6.13
CA LYS A 173 6.31 -2.59 6.24
C LYS A 173 5.12 -3.54 6.36
N GLY A 174 5.02 -4.48 5.45
CA GLY A 174 3.98 -5.51 5.45
C GLY A 174 3.90 -6.26 4.14
N ASP A 175 3.17 -7.35 4.16
CA ASP A 175 2.92 -8.16 2.97
C ASP A 175 1.72 -7.59 2.19
N TYR A 176 1.93 -7.26 0.92
CA TYR A 176 0.88 -6.73 0.05
C TYR A 176 -0.14 -7.81 -0.39
N THR A 177 0.12 -9.08 -0.11
CA THR A 177 -0.86 -10.17 -0.27
C THR A 177 -1.83 -10.26 0.90
N GLU A 178 -1.69 -9.42 1.92
CA GLU A 178 -2.59 -9.30 3.05
C GLU A 178 -3.52 -8.10 2.89
N GLU A 179 -4.84 -8.33 2.98
CA GLU A 179 -5.85 -7.27 2.88
C GLU A 179 -5.63 -6.15 3.92
N GLN A 180 -5.22 -6.52 5.15
CA GLN A 180 -4.97 -5.58 6.24
C GLN A 180 -3.83 -4.59 5.91
N THR A 181 -2.80 -5.04 5.21
CA THR A 181 -1.68 -4.21 4.79
C THR A 181 -2.13 -3.19 3.74
N LEU A 182 -2.90 -3.62 2.74
CA LEU A 182 -3.47 -2.72 1.73
C LEU A 182 -4.47 -1.72 2.31
N LEU A 183 -5.26 -2.11 3.32
CA LEU A 183 -6.13 -1.18 4.05
C LEU A 183 -5.35 -0.13 4.84
N LYS A 184 -4.20 -0.48 5.44
CA LYS A 184 -3.31 0.48 6.10
C LYS A 184 -2.69 1.47 5.11
N ALA A 185 -2.41 1.04 3.88
CA ALA A 185 -1.96 1.88 2.77
C ALA A 185 -3.10 2.69 2.14
N ASN A 186 -4.33 2.58 2.62
CA ASN A 186 -5.54 3.18 2.07
C ASN A 186 -5.78 2.90 0.57
N ALA A 187 -5.60 1.64 0.16
CA ALA A 187 -5.79 1.22 -1.24
C ALA A 187 -7.19 1.56 -1.80
N LYS A 188 -8.19 1.77 -0.93
CA LYS A 188 -9.55 2.17 -1.33
C LYS A 188 -9.60 3.53 -2.01
N GLU A 189 -8.72 4.45 -1.65
CA GLU A 189 -8.66 5.84 -2.15
C GLU A 189 -7.42 6.07 -3.04
N ALA A 190 -6.64 5.03 -3.36
CA ALA A 190 -5.50 5.13 -4.25
C ALA A 190 -5.96 5.35 -5.70
N SER A 191 -5.26 6.20 -6.44
CA SER A 191 -5.50 6.41 -7.87
C SER A 191 -4.83 5.33 -8.71
N LYS A 192 -3.60 4.97 -8.34
CA LYS A 192 -2.79 3.99 -9.08
C LYS A 192 -2.11 3.05 -8.09
N VAL A 193 -2.00 1.78 -8.48
CA VAL A 193 -1.23 0.77 -7.74
C VAL A 193 -0.30 0.06 -8.70
N LEU A 194 0.99 0.13 -8.42
CA LEU A 194 2.02 -0.62 -9.11
C LEU A 194 2.41 -1.82 -8.24
N ILE A 195 2.29 -3.02 -8.78
CA ILE A 195 2.67 -4.26 -8.09
C ILE A 195 3.86 -4.86 -8.84
N ILE A 196 4.99 -4.90 -8.15
CA ILE A 196 6.23 -5.49 -8.65
C ILE A 196 6.58 -6.73 -7.84
N GLY A 197 7.18 -7.71 -8.50
CA GLY A 197 7.65 -8.91 -7.81
C GLY A 197 8.72 -8.56 -6.76
N GLU A 198 8.56 -9.02 -5.53
CA GLU A 198 9.63 -8.96 -4.54
C GLU A 198 10.69 -10.01 -4.88
N ASN A 199 11.89 -9.54 -5.18
CA ASN A 199 13.05 -10.42 -5.37
C ASN A 199 13.59 -10.82 -3.99
N LEU A 200 12.83 -11.69 -3.29
CA LEU A 200 13.26 -12.34 -2.06
C LEU A 200 14.19 -13.48 -2.46
N GLU A 201 15.33 -13.56 -1.82
CA GLU A 201 16.35 -14.60 -2.10
C GLU A 201 15.71 -16.00 -2.09
N ASN A 202 15.89 -16.77 -3.18
CA ASN A 202 15.41 -18.14 -3.38
C ASN A 202 13.90 -18.36 -3.61
N LEU A 203 13.13 -17.38 -4.05
CA LEU A 203 11.77 -17.64 -4.51
C LEU A 203 11.74 -18.03 -5.99
N ASP A 204 10.96 -19.06 -6.29
CA ASP A 204 10.63 -19.44 -7.66
C ASP A 204 9.81 -18.31 -8.35
N GLU A 205 10.04 -18.08 -9.62
CA GLU A 205 9.38 -17.04 -10.40
C GLU A 205 7.86 -17.20 -10.41
N GLU A 206 7.36 -18.43 -10.48
CA GLU A 206 5.92 -18.70 -10.38
C GLU A 206 5.35 -18.29 -9.03
N LEU A 207 6.10 -18.47 -7.95
CA LEU A 207 5.66 -18.05 -6.62
C LEU A 207 5.63 -16.52 -6.51
N VAL A 208 6.61 -15.82 -7.09
CA VAL A 208 6.62 -14.36 -7.15
C VAL A 208 5.39 -13.84 -7.91
N ASP A 209 5.13 -14.39 -9.09
CA ASP A 209 3.99 -14.01 -9.93
C ASP A 209 2.64 -14.34 -9.27
N SER A 210 2.55 -15.46 -8.53
CA SER A 210 1.35 -15.79 -7.77
C SER A 210 1.04 -14.73 -6.70
N ARG A 211 2.06 -14.19 -6.03
CA ARG A 211 1.91 -13.11 -5.06
C ARG A 211 1.44 -11.80 -5.72
N VAL A 212 2.02 -11.46 -6.89
CA VAL A 212 1.57 -10.32 -7.70
C VAL A 212 0.10 -10.47 -8.10
N PHE A 213 -0.30 -11.67 -8.53
CA PHE A 213 -1.68 -11.97 -8.87
C PHE A 213 -2.63 -11.81 -7.67
N VAL A 214 -2.29 -12.37 -6.51
CA VAL A 214 -3.08 -12.21 -5.28
C VAL A 214 -3.20 -10.75 -4.89
N GLY A 215 -2.09 -10.00 -4.90
CA GLY A 215 -2.09 -8.56 -4.63
C GLY A 215 -3.01 -7.78 -5.56
N THR A 216 -2.99 -8.10 -6.86
CA THR A 216 -3.85 -7.48 -7.87
C THR A 216 -5.33 -7.76 -7.58
N LEU A 217 -5.69 -9.00 -7.26
CA LEU A 217 -7.07 -9.35 -6.90
C LEU A 217 -7.56 -8.61 -5.65
N LEU A 218 -6.70 -8.48 -4.63
CA LEU A 218 -7.05 -7.76 -3.41
C LEU A 218 -7.24 -6.26 -3.67
N VAL A 219 -6.34 -5.63 -4.44
CA VAL A 219 -6.50 -4.22 -4.83
C VAL A 219 -7.79 -4.03 -5.62
N ARG A 220 -8.07 -4.90 -6.60
CA ARG A 220 -9.30 -4.84 -7.41
C ARG A 220 -10.56 -5.01 -6.56
N LYS A 221 -10.54 -5.90 -5.56
CA LYS A 221 -11.63 -6.07 -4.57
C LYS A 221 -11.85 -4.80 -3.74
N LEU A 222 -10.77 -4.16 -3.27
CA LEU A 222 -10.83 -2.98 -2.41
C LEU A 222 -11.20 -1.71 -3.17
N ASN A 223 -10.68 -1.55 -4.39
CA ASN A 223 -10.87 -0.40 -5.25
C ASN A 223 -11.05 -0.83 -6.72
N PRO A 224 -12.30 -1.09 -7.15
CA PRO A 224 -12.59 -1.54 -8.52
C PRO A 224 -12.22 -0.55 -9.62
N LYS A 225 -12.03 0.73 -9.28
CA LYS A 225 -11.68 1.80 -10.25
C LYS A 225 -10.20 2.09 -10.32
N CYS A 226 -9.40 1.49 -9.45
CA CYS A 226 -7.97 1.74 -9.38
C CYS A 226 -7.28 1.32 -10.69
N HIS A 227 -6.39 2.17 -11.18
CA HIS A 227 -5.46 1.80 -12.25
C HIS A 227 -4.36 0.91 -11.68
N ILE A 228 -4.35 -0.37 -12.09
CA ILE A 228 -3.39 -1.35 -11.58
C ILE A 228 -2.40 -1.67 -12.70
N CYS A 229 -1.12 -1.49 -12.40
CA CYS A 229 -0.01 -1.94 -13.22
C CYS A 229 0.69 -3.10 -12.48
N ALA A 230 0.83 -4.24 -13.13
CA ALA A 230 1.44 -5.44 -12.54
C ALA A 230 2.62 -5.91 -13.38
N GLU A 231 3.75 -6.15 -12.71
CA GLU A 231 4.92 -6.75 -13.34
C GLU A 231 4.96 -8.24 -13.06
N ILE A 232 5.21 -9.02 -14.09
CA ILE A 232 5.31 -10.48 -14.03
C ILE A 232 6.51 -10.99 -14.83
N LYS A 233 6.89 -12.23 -14.55
CA LYS A 233 8.00 -12.93 -15.19
C LYS A 233 7.56 -14.10 -16.05
N THR A 234 6.34 -14.62 -15.87
CA THR A 234 5.85 -15.80 -16.57
C THR A 234 4.61 -15.49 -17.42
N GLU A 235 4.56 -16.04 -18.63
CA GLU A 235 3.46 -15.84 -19.59
C GLU A 235 2.11 -16.34 -19.06
N ARG A 236 2.13 -17.39 -18.24
CA ARG A 236 0.92 -17.95 -17.62
C ARG A 236 0.15 -16.92 -16.81
N TYR A 237 0.85 -16.13 -15.99
CA TYR A 237 0.21 -15.10 -15.16
C TYR A 237 -0.18 -13.86 -15.96
N LYS A 238 0.46 -13.59 -17.13
CA LYS A 238 0.00 -12.55 -18.07
C LYS A 238 -1.46 -12.76 -18.43
N ASN A 239 -1.78 -13.95 -18.96
CA ASN A 239 -3.14 -14.30 -19.38
C ASN A 239 -4.15 -14.24 -18.21
N TYR A 240 -3.73 -14.64 -17.00
CA TYR A 240 -4.60 -14.54 -15.82
C TYR A 240 -4.89 -13.10 -15.40
N LEU A 241 -3.90 -12.22 -15.40
CA LEU A 241 -4.06 -10.81 -15.02
C LEU A 241 -4.88 -10.04 -16.06
N GLU A 242 -4.66 -10.28 -17.34
CA GLU A 242 -5.45 -9.70 -18.43
C GLU A 242 -6.93 -10.09 -18.30
N SER A 243 -7.21 -11.36 -17.98
CA SER A 243 -8.58 -11.84 -17.77
C SER A 243 -9.28 -11.21 -16.56
N GLN A 244 -8.52 -10.68 -15.59
CA GLN A 244 -9.01 -9.97 -14.40
C GLN A 244 -9.07 -8.47 -14.58
N ASN A 245 -9.00 -7.96 -15.81
CA ASN A 245 -9.03 -6.53 -16.13
C ASN A 245 -7.92 -5.74 -15.40
N CYS A 246 -6.72 -6.31 -15.30
CA CYS A 246 -5.54 -5.54 -14.91
C CYS A 246 -5.30 -4.49 -16.00
N ALA A 247 -5.16 -3.23 -15.64
CA ALA A 247 -5.05 -2.15 -16.62
C ALA A 247 -3.77 -2.27 -17.45
N GLU A 248 -2.68 -2.66 -16.82
CA GLU A 248 -1.37 -2.82 -17.47
C GLU A 248 -0.68 -4.06 -16.89
N VAL A 249 -0.29 -4.99 -17.75
CA VAL A 249 0.49 -6.17 -17.41
C VAL A 249 1.84 -6.12 -18.13
N ILE A 250 2.90 -5.98 -17.36
CA ILE A 250 4.27 -5.89 -17.88
C ILE A 250 4.95 -7.24 -17.73
N TYR A 251 5.06 -7.95 -18.84
CA TYR A 251 5.81 -9.20 -18.92
C TYR A 251 7.26 -8.89 -19.37
N VAL A 252 8.15 -8.78 -18.40
CA VAL A 252 9.53 -8.26 -18.60
C VAL A 252 10.31 -9.06 -19.66
N ASP A 253 10.21 -10.37 -19.63
CA ASP A 253 10.95 -11.24 -20.55
C ASP A 253 10.50 -11.10 -22.02
N GLU A 254 9.23 -10.77 -22.25
CA GLU A 254 8.71 -10.49 -23.59
C GLU A 254 9.39 -9.25 -24.19
N TYR A 255 9.45 -8.16 -23.44
CA TYR A 255 10.13 -6.94 -23.88
C TYR A 255 11.62 -7.15 -24.10
N THR A 256 12.25 -7.89 -23.21
CA THR A 256 13.68 -8.23 -23.33
C THR A 256 13.96 -9.04 -24.59
N ARG A 257 13.11 -10.05 -24.88
CA ARG A 257 13.23 -10.87 -26.11
C ARG A 257 13.07 -10.01 -27.36
N TYR A 258 12.09 -9.10 -27.39
CA TYR A 258 11.89 -8.21 -28.55
C TYR A 258 13.09 -7.28 -28.78
N ILE A 259 13.62 -6.67 -27.72
CA ILE A 259 14.78 -5.81 -27.81
C ILE A 259 16.01 -6.60 -28.29
N LEU A 260 16.27 -7.77 -27.74
CA LEU A 260 17.40 -8.62 -28.12
C LEU A 260 17.30 -9.08 -29.59
N SER A 261 16.14 -9.60 -30.00
CA SER A 261 15.94 -10.09 -31.36
C SER A 261 16.09 -8.98 -32.40
N THR A 262 15.54 -7.80 -32.13
CA THR A 262 15.63 -6.64 -33.04
C THR A 262 17.04 -6.06 -33.07
N SER A 263 17.72 -6.01 -31.92
CA SER A 263 19.11 -5.51 -31.84
C SER A 263 20.12 -6.41 -32.55
N THR A 264 19.79 -7.69 -32.71
CA THR A 264 20.62 -8.62 -33.50
C THR A 264 20.65 -8.24 -34.98
N ASN A 265 19.54 -7.72 -35.52
CA ASN A 265 19.44 -7.37 -36.92
C ASN A 265 19.90 -5.92 -37.22
N TYR A 266 19.72 -5.01 -36.28
CA TYR A 266 19.95 -3.58 -36.48
C TYR A 266 20.84 -3.00 -35.38
N GLY A 267 22.09 -2.65 -35.74
CA GLY A 267 23.00 -1.94 -34.80
C GLY A 267 22.40 -0.61 -34.34
N GLY A 268 22.38 -0.40 -33.02
CA GLY A 268 21.85 0.83 -32.42
C GLY A 268 20.39 0.76 -32.00
N MET A 269 19.65 -0.33 -32.30
CA MET A 269 18.24 -0.45 -31.96
C MET A 269 17.97 -0.35 -30.44
N SER A 270 18.83 -0.90 -29.61
CA SER A 270 18.70 -0.77 -28.15
C SER A 270 18.77 0.71 -27.68
N LYS A 271 19.61 1.53 -28.32
CA LYS A 271 19.68 2.98 -28.04
C LYS A 271 18.42 3.71 -28.49
N VAL A 272 17.89 3.36 -29.67
CA VAL A 272 16.63 3.93 -30.18
C VAL A 272 15.48 3.58 -29.22
N MET A 273 15.36 2.32 -28.78
CA MET A 273 14.33 1.93 -27.83
C MET A 273 14.47 2.64 -26.46
N SER A 274 15.72 2.78 -25.98
CA SER A 274 15.96 3.56 -24.75
C SER A 274 15.52 5.01 -24.91
N SER A 275 15.78 5.64 -26.07
CA SER A 275 15.36 7.02 -26.34
C SER A 275 13.85 7.19 -26.43
N PHE A 276 13.12 6.17 -26.88
CA PHE A 276 11.65 6.19 -26.85
C PHE A 276 11.06 6.14 -25.45
N LEU A 277 11.73 5.44 -24.54
CA LEU A 277 11.23 5.26 -23.17
C LEU A 277 11.61 6.44 -22.25
N ASP A 278 12.88 6.79 -22.23
CA ASP A 278 13.40 7.92 -21.45
C ASP A 278 14.86 8.20 -21.84
N ASN A 279 15.13 9.29 -22.52
CA ASN A 279 16.49 9.68 -22.90
C ASN A 279 17.07 10.79 -22.01
N GLY A 280 16.35 11.27 -21.01
CA GLY A 280 16.75 12.38 -20.15
C GLY A 280 16.64 13.76 -20.78
N ASP A 281 16.45 13.85 -22.09
CA ASP A 281 16.40 15.11 -22.87
C ASP A 281 14.96 15.64 -23.06
N GLY A 282 13.97 15.01 -22.39
CA GLY A 282 12.58 15.43 -22.46
C GLY A 282 11.76 14.76 -23.59
N VAL A 283 12.41 14.34 -24.68
CA VAL A 283 11.74 13.70 -25.82
C VAL A 283 11.49 12.23 -25.52
N SER A 284 10.25 11.85 -25.35
CA SER A 284 9.84 10.45 -25.14
C SER A 284 8.47 10.17 -25.77
N VAL A 285 8.12 8.89 -25.89
CA VAL A 285 6.77 8.50 -26.32
C VAL A 285 5.80 8.75 -25.17
N GLN A 286 4.71 9.46 -25.48
CA GLN A 286 3.68 9.84 -24.52
C GLN A 286 2.30 9.61 -25.10
N ILE A 287 1.29 9.53 -24.24
CA ILE A 287 -0.10 9.46 -24.63
C ILE A 287 -0.80 10.72 -24.12
N ALA A 288 -1.30 11.53 -25.04
CA ALA A 288 -2.05 12.73 -24.75
C ALA A 288 -3.54 12.53 -25.08
N PRO A 289 -4.49 12.99 -24.26
CA PRO A 289 -5.90 12.91 -24.61
C PRO A 289 -6.20 13.76 -25.84
N ILE A 290 -6.97 13.20 -26.76
CA ILE A 290 -7.44 13.94 -27.94
C ILE A 290 -8.63 14.81 -27.53
N SER A 291 -8.54 16.11 -27.80
CA SER A 291 -9.61 17.07 -27.48
C SER A 291 -10.85 16.80 -28.34
N ASP A 292 -12.06 17.04 -27.80
CA ASP A 292 -13.35 16.82 -28.46
C ASP A 292 -13.49 17.52 -29.84
N LYS A 293 -12.75 18.62 -30.08
CA LYS A 293 -12.73 19.31 -31.35
C LYS A 293 -12.23 18.47 -32.52
N TRP A 294 -11.51 17.36 -32.25
CA TRP A 294 -10.97 16.47 -33.23
C TRP A 294 -11.84 15.24 -33.51
N ILE A 295 -12.90 15.02 -32.73
CA ILE A 295 -13.82 13.91 -32.94
C ILE A 295 -14.51 14.07 -34.30
N GLY A 296 -14.50 13.02 -35.10
CA GLY A 296 -15.04 13.00 -36.47
C GLY A 296 -14.12 13.60 -37.54
N ARG A 297 -12.96 14.14 -37.17
CA ARG A 297 -11.94 14.59 -38.13
C ARG A 297 -11.00 13.46 -38.52
N LYS A 298 -10.21 13.71 -39.57
CA LYS A 298 -9.25 12.74 -40.09
C LYS A 298 -7.92 12.77 -39.30
N TYR A 299 -7.27 11.62 -39.19
CA TYR A 299 -5.94 11.50 -38.57
C TYR A 299 -4.89 12.40 -39.24
N GLY A 300 -4.90 12.52 -40.58
CA GLY A 300 -3.97 13.40 -41.30
C GLY A 300 -4.06 14.86 -40.88
N GLU A 301 -5.27 15.38 -40.56
CA GLU A 301 -5.44 16.74 -40.05
C GLU A 301 -4.79 16.91 -38.66
N LEU A 302 -4.98 15.89 -37.78
CA LEU A 302 -4.37 15.89 -36.45
C LEU A 302 -2.86 15.77 -36.52
N PHE A 303 -2.34 14.93 -37.43
CA PHE A 303 -0.90 14.75 -37.67
C PHE A 303 -0.26 16.07 -38.11
N GLU A 304 -0.87 16.77 -39.09
CA GLU A 304 -0.36 18.07 -39.55
C GLU A 304 -0.37 19.12 -38.43
N TRP A 305 -1.45 19.14 -37.61
CA TRP A 305 -1.54 20.06 -36.50
C TRP A 305 -0.43 19.84 -35.46
N TYR A 306 -0.20 18.60 -35.02
CA TYR A 306 0.90 18.29 -34.10
C TYR A 306 2.26 18.68 -34.67
N LYS A 307 2.50 18.40 -35.98
CA LYS A 307 3.75 18.69 -36.62
C LYS A 307 4.01 20.20 -36.81
N LYS A 308 3.00 20.95 -37.26
CA LYS A 308 3.13 22.36 -37.58
C LYS A 308 3.05 23.30 -36.38
N GLU A 309 2.08 23.01 -35.49
CA GLU A 309 1.78 23.93 -34.38
C GLU A 309 2.56 23.58 -33.11
N GLN A 310 2.85 22.29 -32.87
CA GLN A 310 3.48 21.83 -31.65
C GLN A 310 4.92 21.35 -31.85
N ASN A 311 5.38 21.19 -33.09
CA ASN A 311 6.68 20.57 -33.45
C ASN A 311 6.84 19.14 -32.81
N ILE A 312 5.77 18.41 -32.67
CA ILE A 312 5.68 17.07 -32.10
C ILE A 312 5.35 16.08 -33.21
N LEU A 313 5.89 14.86 -33.14
CA LEU A 313 5.58 13.79 -34.08
C LEU A 313 4.44 12.93 -33.53
N LEU A 314 3.31 12.90 -34.22
CA LEU A 314 2.22 11.97 -33.94
C LEU A 314 2.56 10.60 -34.54
N LEU A 315 2.71 9.58 -33.68
CA LEU A 315 3.03 8.21 -34.08
C LEU A 315 1.78 7.37 -34.44
N GLY A 316 0.65 7.73 -33.85
CA GLY A 316 -0.60 6.99 -33.99
C GLY A 316 -1.63 7.44 -32.98
N VAL A 317 -2.65 6.60 -32.82
CA VAL A 317 -3.72 6.80 -31.82
C VAL A 317 -3.85 5.59 -30.92
N LEU A 318 -4.25 5.83 -29.69
CA LEU A 318 -4.63 4.81 -28.73
C LEU A 318 -6.16 4.73 -28.71
N GLU A 319 -6.71 3.63 -29.19
CA GLU A 319 -8.16 3.43 -29.23
C GLU A 319 -8.69 2.95 -27.88
N ASN A 320 -9.94 3.32 -27.56
CA ASN A 320 -10.62 2.92 -26.32
C ASN A 320 -9.76 3.20 -25.07
N MET A 321 -9.20 4.42 -24.99
CA MET A 321 -8.37 4.84 -23.88
C MET A 321 -9.18 4.91 -22.59
N GLY A 322 -8.76 4.20 -21.55
CA GLY A 322 -9.36 4.26 -20.22
C GLY A 322 -9.55 2.89 -19.57
N VAL A 323 -10.32 2.89 -18.49
CA VAL A 323 -10.64 1.67 -17.75
C VAL A 323 -11.77 0.92 -18.44
N GLU A 324 -11.54 -0.33 -18.81
CA GLU A 324 -12.47 -1.18 -19.58
C GLU A 324 -13.89 -1.17 -19.01
N ARG A 325 -14.03 -1.30 -17.70
CA ARG A 325 -15.34 -1.31 -17.04
C ARG A 325 -16.12 0.01 -17.22
N GLU A 326 -15.43 1.13 -17.15
CA GLU A 326 -16.04 2.45 -17.30
C GLU A 326 -16.48 2.69 -18.75
N LEU A 327 -15.62 2.32 -19.71
CA LEU A 327 -15.94 2.39 -21.13
C LEU A 327 -17.10 1.49 -21.50
N LYS A 328 -17.09 0.24 -21.05
CA LYS A 328 -18.20 -0.70 -21.25
C LYS A 328 -19.51 -0.16 -20.65
N HIS A 329 -19.45 0.41 -19.44
CA HIS A 329 -20.61 1.00 -18.80
C HIS A 329 -21.13 2.24 -19.57
N GLN A 330 -20.23 3.07 -20.07
CA GLN A 330 -20.60 4.24 -20.88
C GLN A 330 -21.31 3.80 -22.18
N ILE A 331 -20.74 2.85 -22.94
CA ILE A 331 -21.34 2.33 -24.18
C ILE A 331 -22.70 1.67 -23.90
N LEU A 332 -22.82 0.90 -22.81
CA LEU A 332 -24.08 0.29 -22.39
C LEU A 332 -25.13 1.36 -22.04
N SER A 333 -24.74 2.42 -21.33
CA SER A 333 -25.64 3.50 -20.96
C SER A 333 -26.11 4.31 -22.21
N GLU A 334 -25.24 4.49 -23.19
CA GLU A 334 -25.58 5.10 -24.46
C GLU A 334 -26.48 4.17 -25.31
N ALA A 335 -26.22 2.86 -25.30
CA ALA A 335 -27.09 1.88 -25.97
C ALA A 335 -28.52 1.87 -25.42
N GLN A 336 -28.68 2.04 -24.09
CA GLN A 336 -29.99 2.11 -23.44
C GLN A 336 -30.82 3.34 -23.84
N LYS A 337 -30.19 4.40 -24.33
CA LYS A 337 -30.86 5.62 -24.80
C LYS A 337 -31.37 5.50 -26.24
N SER A 338 -30.89 4.50 -27.01
CA SER A 338 -31.33 4.28 -28.37
C SER A 338 -32.66 3.53 -28.39
N THR A 339 -33.55 3.93 -29.28
CA THR A 339 -34.85 3.24 -29.55
C THR A 339 -34.73 2.18 -30.63
N ASN A 340 -33.59 2.10 -31.30
CA ASN A 340 -33.35 1.15 -32.40
C ASN A 340 -32.73 -0.15 -31.88
N TYR A 341 -33.50 -1.24 -31.92
CA TYR A 341 -33.06 -2.57 -31.49
C TYR A 341 -31.81 -3.07 -32.22
N GLY A 342 -31.67 -2.77 -33.53
CA GLY A 342 -30.51 -3.15 -34.31
C GLY A 342 -29.21 -2.52 -33.82
N GLU A 343 -29.26 -1.22 -33.51
CA GLU A 343 -28.13 -0.50 -32.93
C GLU A 343 -27.78 -0.99 -31.52
N ILE A 344 -28.78 -1.28 -30.70
CA ILE A 344 -28.57 -1.83 -29.36
C ILE A 344 -27.82 -3.16 -29.44
N ILE A 345 -28.26 -4.08 -30.32
CA ILE A 345 -27.61 -5.39 -30.50
C ILE A 345 -26.18 -5.23 -31.03
N GLN A 346 -25.94 -4.33 -31.96
CA GLN A 346 -24.62 -4.07 -32.52
C GLN A 346 -23.68 -3.50 -31.46
N ARG A 347 -24.11 -2.54 -30.64
CA ARG A 347 -23.34 -1.98 -29.53
C ARG A 347 -23.08 -3.01 -28.41
N LEU A 348 -24.04 -3.86 -28.10
CA LEU A 348 -23.83 -4.96 -27.13
C LEU A 348 -22.77 -5.97 -27.62
N LYS A 349 -22.76 -6.26 -28.93
CA LYS A 349 -21.73 -7.12 -29.53
C LYS A 349 -20.36 -6.45 -29.48
N SER A 350 -20.27 -5.16 -29.82
CA SER A 350 -19.00 -4.42 -29.75
C SER A 350 -18.43 -4.34 -28.33
N VAL A 351 -19.28 -4.17 -27.31
CA VAL A 351 -18.83 -4.21 -25.90
C VAL A 351 -18.22 -5.55 -25.50
N LYS A 352 -18.72 -6.67 -26.05
CA LYS A 352 -18.20 -8.00 -25.74
C LYS A 352 -16.81 -8.24 -26.32
N SER A 353 -16.52 -7.70 -27.52
CA SER A 353 -15.23 -7.85 -28.21
C SER A 353 -14.33 -6.62 -28.06
N MET A 354 -14.70 -5.66 -27.23
CA MET A 354 -13.94 -4.43 -27.09
C MET A 354 -12.65 -4.70 -26.30
N GLU A 355 -11.54 -4.44 -26.93
CA GLU A 355 -10.24 -4.31 -26.30
C GLU A 355 -10.01 -2.83 -25.96
N THR A 356 -9.39 -2.57 -24.81
CA THR A 356 -9.09 -1.22 -24.35
C THR A 356 -7.62 -0.91 -24.52
N ASN A 357 -7.31 0.39 -24.67
CA ASN A 357 -5.96 0.88 -24.83
C ASN A 357 -5.20 0.22 -26.01
N CYS A 358 -5.89 0.05 -27.15
CA CYS A 358 -5.29 -0.57 -28.35
C CYS A 358 -4.49 0.46 -29.15
N PRO A 359 -3.17 0.30 -29.30
CA PRO A 359 -2.36 1.20 -30.11
C PRO A 359 -2.58 0.92 -31.60
N HIS A 360 -2.98 1.94 -32.34
CA HIS A 360 -3.04 1.93 -33.80
C HIS A 360 -1.95 2.88 -34.34
N LEU A 361 -0.79 2.34 -34.64
CA LEU A 361 0.36 3.11 -35.11
C LEU A 361 0.23 3.41 -36.60
N ASN A 362 0.55 4.65 -36.97
CA ASN A 362 0.54 5.15 -38.32
C ASN A 362 -0.73 4.76 -39.12
N PRO A 363 -1.94 5.08 -38.62
CA PRO A 363 -3.15 4.90 -39.38
C PRO A 363 -3.13 5.73 -40.66
N GLY A 364 -3.88 5.33 -41.67
CA GLY A 364 -3.96 6.12 -42.90
C GLY A 364 -4.54 7.52 -42.67
N ASP A 365 -4.19 8.49 -43.53
CA ASP A 365 -4.61 9.90 -43.35
C ASP A 365 -6.15 10.06 -43.25
N ASP A 366 -6.89 9.16 -43.92
CA ASP A 366 -8.36 9.15 -43.93
C ASP A 366 -9.01 8.49 -42.71
N TYR A 367 -8.19 7.96 -41.79
CA TYR A 367 -8.69 7.37 -40.52
C TYR A 367 -9.44 8.41 -39.69
N VAL A 368 -10.68 8.10 -39.31
CA VAL A 368 -11.57 9.01 -38.59
C VAL A 368 -11.37 8.84 -37.09
N LEU A 369 -11.11 9.97 -36.40
CA LEU A 369 -10.93 9.99 -34.97
C LEU A 369 -12.28 9.88 -34.24
N ASP A 370 -12.34 9.00 -33.23
CA ASP A 370 -13.54 8.77 -32.44
C ASP A 370 -13.34 9.20 -30.97
N LYS A 371 -14.38 9.08 -30.19
CA LYS A 371 -14.37 9.36 -28.74
C LYS A 371 -13.43 8.39 -28.00
N ASN A 372 -12.93 8.84 -26.87
CA ASN A 372 -12.06 8.04 -26.00
C ASN A 372 -10.78 7.57 -26.70
N MET A 373 -10.24 8.38 -27.61
CA MET A 373 -8.92 8.16 -28.21
C MET A 373 -7.86 9.02 -27.57
N GLY A 374 -6.63 8.48 -27.50
CA GLY A 374 -5.43 9.20 -27.11
C GLY A 374 -4.47 9.36 -28.31
N ALA A 375 -3.77 10.46 -28.40
CA ALA A 375 -2.69 10.66 -29.36
C ALA A 375 -1.39 10.03 -28.81
N ILE A 376 -0.79 9.12 -29.59
CA ILE A 376 0.54 8.56 -29.30
C ILE A 376 1.56 9.51 -29.94
N ILE A 377 2.26 10.27 -29.13
CA ILE A 377 3.17 11.34 -29.59
C ILE A 377 4.62 11.05 -29.18
N LEU A 378 5.53 11.54 -29.98
CA LEU A 378 6.97 11.59 -29.69
C LEU A 378 7.40 13.05 -29.66
N GLY A 379 7.73 13.54 -28.48
CA GLY A 379 8.10 14.94 -28.28
C GLY A 379 8.35 15.27 -26.82
N ASP A 380 8.56 16.56 -26.57
CA ASP A 380 8.58 17.08 -25.21
C ASP A 380 7.18 16.97 -24.59
N GLU A 381 7.11 16.95 -23.25
CA GLU A 381 5.83 16.92 -22.54
C GLU A 381 4.93 18.11 -22.94
N VAL A 382 3.71 17.79 -23.38
CA VAL A 382 2.66 18.75 -23.72
C VAL A 382 1.91 19.20 -22.48
#